data_57e2264bf67e5c02aa1b4ae1f3329b30
#
_entry.id   57e2264bf67e5c02aa1b4ae1f3329b30
#
_cell.length_a   1.000
_cell.length_b   1.000
_cell.length_c   1.000
_cell.angle_alpha   90.00
_cell.angle_beta   90.00
_cell.angle_gamma   90.00
#
_symmetry.space_group_name_H-M   'P 1'
#
loop_
_entity.id
_entity.type
_entity.pdbx_description
1 polymer ?
#
loop_
_entity_poly.entity_id
_entity_poly.type
_entity_poly.pdbx_seq_one_letter_code
_entity_poly.pdbx_strand_id
1 'polypeptide(L)'
;MNYKKVDFSTWPRGELFRFYMDHMRVVMSLTVDMDVTPLVRFVRQRGMKFYPAMIWVVSRVINAHDEFKLGWDKDGNLIRWDFVSPSYAHFHPEDGNFTKLVTPYREDLLEFHARFLADREKYRDLRGVVNGQPANHFDVSCLPWVHYRHFDVHVFDQGDFLAPVVTWGKYEAEGS
;
A
#
# COMPACT_ATOMS: atom_id res chain seq x y z
N MET A 1 -0.51 1.71 18.46
CA MET A 1 -1.35 1.82 17.25
C MET A 1 -2.74 2.20 17.72
N ASN A 2 -3.28 3.26 17.17
CA ASN A 2 -4.61 3.73 17.55
C ASN A 2 -5.60 3.35 16.46
N TYR A 3 -6.79 2.94 16.89
CA TYR A 3 -7.92 2.63 16.01
C TYR A 3 -9.23 2.92 16.73
N LYS A 4 -10.31 3.01 15.96
CA LYS A 4 -11.68 3.12 16.48
C LYS A 4 -12.49 1.92 16.03
N LYS A 5 -13.30 1.33 16.91
CA LYS A 5 -14.27 0.31 16.50
C LYS A 5 -15.33 0.93 15.61
N VAL A 6 -15.72 0.21 14.56
CA VAL A 6 -16.82 0.61 13.69
C VAL A 6 -18.12 0.17 14.33
N ASP A 7 -18.99 1.13 14.62
CA ASP A 7 -20.32 0.86 15.12
C ASP A 7 -21.30 0.63 13.95
N PHE A 8 -21.66 -0.62 13.73
CA PHE A 8 -22.58 -1.01 12.67
C PHE A 8 -23.99 -0.43 12.83
N SER A 9 -24.41 -0.05 14.04
CA SER A 9 -25.74 0.51 14.29
C SER A 9 -25.88 1.93 13.72
N THR A 10 -24.77 2.64 13.60
CA THR A 10 -24.72 4.01 13.11
C THR A 10 -24.07 4.15 11.71
N TRP A 11 -23.48 3.06 11.21
CA TRP A 11 -22.80 3.08 9.91
C TRP A 11 -23.79 2.79 8.76
N PRO A 12 -24.10 3.77 7.87
CA PRO A 12 -25.12 3.61 6.83
C PRO A 12 -24.87 2.46 5.85
N ARG A 13 -23.59 2.04 5.70
CA ARG A 13 -23.19 0.93 4.81
C ARG A 13 -23.01 -0.40 5.56
N GLY A 14 -23.27 -0.44 6.87
CA GLY A 14 -22.98 -1.59 7.72
C GLY A 14 -23.70 -2.87 7.30
N GLU A 15 -24.98 -2.78 6.93
CA GLU A 15 -25.76 -3.93 6.45
C GLU A 15 -25.21 -4.47 5.12
N LEU A 16 -24.94 -3.58 4.16
CA LEU A 16 -24.39 -3.97 2.86
C LEU A 16 -22.98 -4.57 3.00
N PHE A 17 -22.15 -4.00 3.89
CA PHE A 17 -20.83 -4.55 4.18
C PHE A 17 -20.93 -5.98 4.71
N ARG A 18 -21.80 -6.25 5.69
CA ARG A 18 -22.02 -7.60 6.21
C ARG A 18 -22.49 -8.56 5.12
N PHE A 19 -23.44 -8.13 4.29
CA PHE A 19 -23.91 -8.96 3.17
C PHE A 19 -22.75 -9.41 2.26
N TYR A 20 -21.85 -8.50 1.88
CA TYR A 20 -20.68 -8.85 1.07
C TYR A 20 -19.67 -9.72 1.81
N MET A 21 -19.49 -9.52 3.11
CA MET A 21 -18.58 -10.36 3.89
C MET A 21 -19.10 -11.78 4.09
N ASP A 22 -20.39 -11.91 4.36
CA ASP A 22 -20.99 -13.19 4.79
C ASP A 22 -21.50 -14.03 3.60
N HIS A 23 -21.95 -13.40 2.50
CA HIS A 23 -22.67 -14.07 1.43
C HIS A 23 -22.04 -13.94 0.05
N MET A 24 -21.40 -12.82 -0.25
CA MET A 24 -20.90 -12.56 -1.60
C MET A 24 -19.55 -11.82 -1.55
N ARG A 25 -18.46 -12.55 -1.48
CA ARG A 25 -17.12 -11.97 -1.50
C ARG A 25 -16.81 -11.40 -2.88
N VAL A 26 -16.62 -10.09 -2.94
CA VAL A 26 -16.30 -9.36 -4.18
C VAL A 26 -14.91 -8.78 -4.06
N VAL A 27 -14.07 -9.05 -5.05
CA VAL A 27 -12.81 -8.35 -5.27
C VAL A 27 -12.99 -7.46 -6.50
N MET A 28 -12.69 -6.17 -6.34
CA MET A 28 -12.73 -5.20 -7.43
C MET A 28 -11.32 -4.83 -7.83
N SER A 29 -11.05 -4.90 -9.14
CA SER A 29 -9.80 -4.46 -9.73
C SER A 29 -10.05 -3.33 -10.70
N LEU A 30 -9.23 -2.29 -10.62
CA LEU A 30 -9.33 -1.12 -11.48
C LEU A 30 -7.92 -0.71 -11.93
N THR A 31 -7.71 -0.60 -13.23
CA THR A 31 -6.47 -0.05 -13.81
C THR A 31 -6.78 1.29 -14.47
N VAL A 32 -5.95 2.29 -14.17
CA VAL A 32 -6.06 3.63 -14.73
C VAL A 32 -4.68 4.14 -15.15
N ASP A 33 -4.65 4.95 -16.21
CA ASP A 33 -3.47 5.70 -16.57
C ASP A 33 -3.32 6.93 -15.67
N MET A 34 -2.10 7.21 -15.24
CA MET A 34 -1.79 8.35 -14.36
C MET A 34 -0.63 9.17 -14.91
N ASP A 35 -0.82 10.47 -15.09
CA ASP A 35 0.28 11.37 -15.40
C ASP A 35 1.18 11.59 -14.18
N VAL A 36 2.35 10.99 -14.21
CA VAL A 36 3.37 11.12 -13.15
C VAL A 36 4.44 12.16 -13.46
N THR A 37 4.30 12.90 -14.58
CA THR A 37 5.26 13.94 -15.00
C THR A 37 5.56 14.97 -13.91
N PRO A 38 4.58 15.51 -13.17
CA PRO A 38 4.84 16.44 -12.09
C PRO A 38 5.70 15.82 -10.98
N LEU A 39 5.41 14.57 -10.59
CA LEU A 39 6.18 13.87 -9.57
C LEU A 39 7.62 13.59 -10.03
N VAL A 40 7.81 13.14 -11.27
CA VAL A 40 9.13 12.89 -11.86
C VAL A 40 9.96 14.16 -11.86
N ARG A 41 9.40 15.30 -12.27
CA ARG A 41 10.10 16.61 -12.25
C ARG A 41 10.47 17.01 -10.82
N PHE A 42 9.54 16.89 -9.89
CA PHE A 42 9.75 17.23 -8.49
C PHE A 42 10.91 16.45 -7.86
N VAL A 43 10.92 15.11 -8.01
CA VAL A 43 11.97 14.27 -7.42
C VAL A 43 13.33 14.51 -8.06
N ARG A 44 13.39 14.72 -9.39
CA ARG A 44 14.63 15.03 -10.11
C ARG A 44 15.25 16.34 -9.62
N GLN A 45 14.46 17.39 -9.48
CA GLN A 45 14.93 18.69 -8.99
C GLN A 45 15.51 18.64 -7.58
N ARG A 46 15.09 17.66 -6.76
CA ARG A 46 15.50 17.50 -5.36
C ARG A 46 16.47 16.34 -5.11
N GLY A 47 16.91 15.65 -6.16
CA GLY A 47 17.79 14.48 -6.02
C GLY A 47 17.15 13.30 -5.27
N MET A 48 15.80 13.24 -5.26
CA MET A 48 15.05 12.19 -4.59
C MET A 48 14.86 10.96 -5.49
N LYS A 49 14.59 9.80 -4.88
CA LYS A 49 14.19 8.59 -5.62
C LYS A 49 12.70 8.62 -5.92
N PHE A 50 12.31 8.21 -7.15
CA PHE A 50 10.92 8.19 -7.58
C PHE A 50 10.09 7.15 -6.80
N TYR A 51 10.60 5.94 -6.61
CA TYR A 51 9.84 4.84 -5.99
C TYR A 51 9.30 5.18 -4.59
N PRO A 52 10.11 5.64 -3.60
CA PRO A 52 9.58 6.05 -2.32
C PRO A 52 8.65 7.27 -2.39
N ALA A 53 8.88 8.19 -3.32
CA ALA A 53 7.99 9.33 -3.50
C ALA A 53 6.62 8.90 -4.05
N MET A 54 6.58 7.96 -4.99
CA MET A 54 5.32 7.38 -5.50
C MET A 54 4.58 6.59 -4.39
N ILE A 55 5.28 5.79 -3.59
CA ILE A 55 4.69 5.11 -2.43
C ILE A 55 4.08 6.13 -1.48
N TRP A 56 4.75 7.25 -1.22
CA TRP A 56 4.21 8.30 -0.36
C TRP A 56 2.94 8.94 -0.94
N VAL A 57 2.92 9.25 -2.25
CA VAL A 57 1.72 9.79 -2.92
C VAL A 57 0.53 8.85 -2.75
N VAL A 58 0.73 7.55 -3.02
CA VAL A 58 -0.30 6.52 -2.81
C VAL A 58 -0.74 6.48 -1.35
N SER A 59 0.22 6.49 -0.41
CA SER A 59 -0.07 6.49 1.03
C SER A 59 -0.89 7.70 1.46
N ARG A 60 -0.62 8.88 0.90
CA ARG A 60 -1.41 10.11 1.15
C ARG A 60 -2.86 9.94 0.74
N VAL A 61 -3.10 9.41 -0.47
CA VAL A 61 -4.47 9.18 -0.96
C VAL A 61 -5.19 8.15 -0.09
N ILE A 62 -4.57 7.00 0.18
CA ILE A 62 -5.15 5.94 1.00
C ILE A 62 -5.52 6.47 2.40
N ASN A 63 -4.61 7.22 3.04
CA ASN A 63 -4.87 7.75 4.38
C ASN A 63 -5.91 8.89 4.40
N ALA A 64 -6.20 9.51 3.26
CA ALA A 64 -7.26 10.52 3.15
C ALA A 64 -8.69 9.91 3.13
N HIS A 65 -8.82 8.59 2.91
CA HIS A 65 -10.09 7.89 2.80
C HIS A 65 -10.25 6.84 3.90
N ASP A 66 -11.29 6.97 4.70
CA ASP A 66 -11.56 6.08 5.84
C ASP A 66 -11.83 4.63 5.41
N GLU A 67 -12.40 4.44 4.23
CA GLU A 67 -12.72 3.13 3.66
C GLU A 67 -11.48 2.27 3.42
N PHE A 68 -10.33 2.87 3.15
CA PHE A 68 -9.06 2.17 2.93
C PHE A 68 -8.30 1.87 4.22
N LYS A 69 -8.84 2.28 5.37
CA LYS A 69 -8.21 2.09 6.68
C LYS A 69 -8.94 1.07 7.56
N LEU A 70 -9.83 0.28 6.96
CA LEU A 70 -10.56 -0.77 7.67
C LEU A 70 -9.67 -1.98 7.95
N GLY A 71 -9.96 -2.69 9.02
CA GLY A 71 -9.29 -3.92 9.42
C GLY A 71 -10.02 -4.58 10.58
N TRP A 72 -9.43 -5.64 11.12
CA TRP A 72 -9.98 -6.38 12.24
C TRP A 72 -9.09 -6.25 13.46
N ASP A 73 -9.68 -6.15 14.65
CA ASP A 73 -8.94 -6.29 15.89
C ASP A 73 -8.78 -7.79 16.26
N LYS A 74 -8.00 -8.06 17.30
CA LYS A 74 -7.75 -9.43 17.79
C LYS A 74 -9.02 -10.18 18.25
N ASP A 75 -10.09 -9.46 18.52
CA ASP A 75 -11.37 -10.00 18.98
C ASP A 75 -12.38 -10.15 17.81
N GLY A 76 -11.95 -9.89 16.56
CA GLY A 76 -12.77 -9.98 15.35
C GLY A 76 -13.74 -8.82 15.18
N ASN A 77 -13.54 -7.69 15.85
CA ASN A 77 -14.33 -6.49 15.60
C ASN A 77 -13.78 -5.73 14.41
N LEU A 78 -14.68 -5.23 13.54
CA LEU A 78 -14.29 -4.29 12.49
C LEU A 78 -13.81 -2.99 13.13
N ILE A 79 -12.62 -2.57 12.70
CA ILE A 79 -11.97 -1.33 13.17
C ILE A 79 -11.58 -0.45 12.02
N ARG A 80 -11.37 0.82 12.32
CA ARG A 80 -10.74 1.78 11.44
C ARG A 80 -9.46 2.30 12.08
N TRP A 81 -8.34 2.08 11.41
CA TRP A 81 -7.05 2.60 11.82
C TRP A 81 -7.00 4.13 11.69
N ASP A 82 -6.28 4.81 12.57
CA ASP A 82 -6.01 6.25 12.42
C ASP A 82 -5.20 6.52 11.15
N PHE A 83 -4.26 5.63 10.86
CA PHE A 83 -3.50 5.62 9.61
C PHE A 83 -3.06 4.19 9.26
N VAL A 84 -2.72 3.98 7.98
CA VAL A 84 -2.11 2.74 7.48
C VAL A 84 -0.78 3.06 6.80
N SER A 85 0.14 2.11 6.86
CA SER A 85 1.50 2.24 6.33
C SER A 85 1.72 1.35 5.11
N PRO A 86 2.52 1.78 4.13
CA PRO A 86 2.81 0.95 2.96
C PRO A 86 3.69 -0.24 3.31
N SER A 87 3.28 -1.43 2.89
CA SER A 87 4.06 -2.66 2.85
C SER A 87 4.53 -2.88 1.42
N TYR A 88 5.83 -2.96 1.19
CA TYR A 88 6.41 -2.98 -0.16
C TYR A 88 7.54 -3.98 -0.29
N ALA A 89 7.83 -4.38 -1.53
CA ALA A 89 8.96 -5.26 -1.84
C ALA A 89 10.23 -4.45 -2.10
N HIS A 90 11.32 -4.84 -1.45
CA HIS A 90 12.68 -4.46 -1.78
C HIS A 90 13.33 -5.60 -2.56
N PHE A 91 13.47 -5.43 -3.87
CA PHE A 91 14.04 -6.42 -4.76
C PHE A 91 15.57 -6.44 -4.66
N HIS A 92 16.14 -7.65 -4.71
CA HIS A 92 17.57 -7.95 -4.68
C HIS A 92 17.98 -8.55 -6.03
N PRO A 93 18.55 -7.77 -6.95
CA PRO A 93 18.88 -8.24 -8.30
C PRO A 93 19.97 -9.31 -8.32
N GLU A 94 20.81 -9.38 -7.30
CA GLU A 94 21.91 -10.32 -7.19
C GLU A 94 21.48 -11.78 -7.04
N ASP A 95 20.29 -12.02 -6.50
CA ASP A 95 19.75 -13.38 -6.30
C ASP A 95 18.29 -13.53 -6.76
N GLY A 96 17.69 -12.46 -7.32
CA GLY A 96 16.32 -12.47 -7.81
C GLY A 96 15.26 -12.55 -6.71
N ASN A 97 15.64 -12.36 -5.45
CA ASN A 97 14.76 -12.44 -4.29
C ASN A 97 14.28 -11.06 -3.83
N PHE A 98 13.48 -10.98 -2.79
CA PHE A 98 13.02 -9.72 -2.21
C PHE A 98 12.87 -9.78 -0.70
N THR A 99 12.87 -8.61 -0.08
CA THR A 99 12.49 -8.40 1.32
C THR A 99 11.18 -7.62 1.37
N LYS A 100 10.20 -8.12 2.12
CA LYS A 100 8.96 -7.38 2.38
C LYS A 100 9.15 -6.46 3.57
N LEU A 101 9.05 -5.15 3.35
CA LEU A 101 9.28 -4.08 4.33
C LEU A 101 8.02 -3.26 4.55
N VAL A 102 7.88 -2.71 5.75
CA VAL A 102 6.90 -1.66 6.06
C VAL A 102 7.65 -0.46 6.60
N THR A 103 7.52 0.68 5.92
CA THR A 103 7.97 1.98 6.45
C THR A 103 6.77 2.71 7.03
N PRO A 104 6.79 3.12 8.32
CA PRO A 104 5.68 3.84 8.92
C PRO A 104 5.36 5.12 8.16
N TYR A 105 4.07 5.30 7.82
CA TYR A 105 3.59 6.48 7.12
C TYR A 105 3.91 7.76 7.88
N ARG A 106 4.26 8.80 7.13
CA ARG A 106 4.46 10.17 7.60
C ARG A 106 3.80 11.15 6.64
N GLU A 107 3.23 12.23 7.15
CA GLU A 107 2.63 13.28 6.32
C GLU A 107 3.67 14.06 5.54
N ASP A 108 4.84 14.25 6.11
CA ASP A 108 5.96 14.90 5.43
C ASP A 108 6.67 13.92 4.49
N LEU A 109 6.78 14.30 3.22
CA LEU A 109 7.43 13.49 2.19
C LEU A 109 8.92 13.30 2.46
N LEU A 110 9.63 14.33 2.93
CA LEU A 110 11.08 14.24 3.13
C LEU A 110 11.39 13.31 4.30
N GLU A 111 10.60 13.40 5.38
CA GLU A 111 10.72 12.48 6.52
C GLU A 111 10.44 11.04 6.08
N PHE A 112 9.34 10.80 5.34
CA PHE A 112 9.01 9.47 4.84
C PHE A 112 10.10 8.92 3.92
N HIS A 113 10.58 9.72 2.98
CA HIS A 113 11.62 9.32 2.02
C HIS A 113 12.93 8.95 2.74
N ALA A 114 13.35 9.72 3.74
CA ALA A 114 14.54 9.43 4.51
C ALA A 114 14.41 8.12 5.29
N ARG A 115 13.24 7.89 5.94
CA ARG A 115 12.95 6.64 6.66
C ARG A 115 12.94 5.44 5.72
N PHE A 116 12.31 5.57 4.56
CA PHE A 116 12.29 4.51 3.54
C PHE A 116 13.71 4.08 3.13
N LEU A 117 14.60 5.04 2.89
CA LEU A 117 15.99 4.74 2.52
C LEU A 117 16.75 4.08 3.68
N ALA A 118 16.52 4.54 4.91
CA ALA A 118 17.12 3.94 6.11
C ALA A 118 16.64 2.50 6.35
N ASP A 119 15.33 2.22 6.17
CA ASP A 119 14.78 0.87 6.28
C ASP A 119 15.37 -0.06 5.22
N ARG A 120 15.50 0.39 3.97
CA ARG A 120 16.13 -0.39 2.91
C ARG A 120 17.60 -0.72 3.22
N GLU A 121 18.34 0.23 3.75
CA GLU A 121 19.74 0.01 4.13
C GLU A 121 19.84 -0.94 5.33
N LYS A 122 19.01 -0.75 6.35
CA LYS A 122 18.97 -1.60 7.54
C LYS A 122 18.71 -3.08 7.21
N TYR A 123 17.84 -3.34 6.23
CA TYR A 123 17.42 -4.69 5.86
C TYR A 123 18.01 -5.16 4.52
N ARG A 124 19.09 -4.53 4.07
CA ARG A 124 19.75 -4.82 2.80
C ARG A 124 20.08 -6.29 2.58
N ASP A 125 20.57 -6.95 3.62
CA ASP A 125 21.05 -8.34 3.55
C ASP A 125 19.98 -9.37 3.95
N LEU A 126 18.78 -8.91 4.36
CA LEU A 126 17.65 -9.79 4.69
C LEU A 126 16.91 -10.23 3.42
N ARG A 127 16.37 -11.47 3.47
CA ARG A 127 15.44 -12.02 2.47
C ARG A 127 14.16 -12.46 3.15
N GLY A 128 13.03 -12.34 2.42
CA GLY A 128 11.72 -12.72 2.93
C GLY A 128 11.02 -11.60 3.70
N VAL A 129 10.29 -11.93 4.74
CA VAL A 129 9.43 -11.01 5.48
C VAL A 129 10.09 -10.59 6.79
N VAL A 130 10.14 -9.27 7.05
CA VAL A 130 10.59 -8.76 8.35
C VAL A 130 9.55 -9.12 9.42
N ASN A 131 10.01 -9.77 10.49
CA ASN A 131 9.15 -10.15 11.61
C ASN A 131 8.59 -8.92 12.35
N GLY A 132 7.36 -9.05 12.86
CA GLY A 132 6.72 -7.98 13.64
C GLY A 132 6.22 -6.82 12.81
N GLN A 133 5.85 -7.03 11.54
CA GLN A 133 5.20 -6.01 10.74
C GLN A 133 3.90 -5.55 11.40
N PRO A 134 3.58 -4.24 11.35
CA PRO A 134 2.35 -3.72 11.96
C PRO A 134 1.11 -4.22 11.21
N ALA A 135 0.02 -4.47 11.93
CA ALA A 135 -1.24 -4.90 11.33
C ALA A 135 -1.91 -3.80 10.45
N ASN A 136 -1.62 -2.53 10.72
CA ASN A 136 -2.16 -1.38 9.98
C ASN A 136 -1.32 -1.08 8.74
N HIS A 137 -1.31 -1.99 7.78
CA HIS A 137 -0.62 -1.78 6.50
C HIS A 137 -1.53 -2.06 5.30
N PHE A 138 -1.14 -1.54 4.15
CA PHE A 138 -1.68 -1.88 2.84
C PHE A 138 -0.52 -2.28 1.92
N ASP A 139 -0.80 -3.08 0.90
CA ASP A 139 0.25 -3.62 0.06
C ASP A 139 0.53 -2.75 -1.17
N VAL A 140 1.82 -2.57 -1.44
CA VAL A 140 2.32 -1.86 -2.61
C VAL A 140 3.27 -2.77 -3.38
N SER A 141 3.07 -2.89 -4.69
CA SER A 141 3.97 -3.59 -5.60
C SER A 141 4.36 -2.69 -6.78
N CYS A 142 5.55 -2.91 -7.30
CA CYS A 142 6.00 -2.24 -8.52
C CYS A 142 6.80 -3.22 -9.38
N LEU A 143 6.44 -3.30 -10.63
CA LEU A 143 7.14 -4.08 -11.65
C LEU A 143 7.80 -3.12 -12.67
N PRO A 144 8.92 -2.45 -12.31
CA PRO A 144 9.47 -1.35 -13.10
C PRO A 144 10.10 -1.79 -14.43
N TRP A 145 10.20 -3.08 -14.68
CA TRP A 145 10.74 -3.69 -15.91
C TRP A 145 9.66 -4.27 -16.82
N VAL A 146 8.37 -4.24 -16.40
CA VAL A 146 7.27 -4.82 -17.17
C VAL A 146 6.30 -3.72 -17.59
N HIS A 147 5.94 -3.72 -18.87
CA HIS A 147 4.79 -3.01 -19.42
C HIS A 147 3.57 -3.90 -19.32
N TYR A 148 2.50 -3.41 -18.74
CA TYR A 148 1.21 -4.10 -18.74
C TYR A 148 0.08 -3.08 -18.83
N ARG A 149 -1.00 -3.44 -19.50
CA ARG A 149 -2.22 -2.64 -19.56
C ARG A 149 -3.16 -2.95 -18.41
N HIS A 150 -3.03 -4.13 -17.82
CA HIS A 150 -3.83 -4.58 -16.70
C HIS A 150 -3.02 -5.57 -15.88
N PHE A 151 -3.12 -5.48 -14.57
CA PHE A 151 -2.46 -6.40 -13.65
C PHE A 151 -3.31 -6.53 -12.39
N ASP A 152 -3.73 -7.77 -12.08
CA ASP A 152 -4.51 -8.10 -10.91
C ASP A 152 -3.68 -8.89 -9.90
N VAL A 153 -3.82 -8.52 -8.63
CA VAL A 153 -3.34 -9.33 -7.51
C VAL A 153 -4.51 -9.53 -6.56
N HIS A 154 -4.90 -10.77 -6.38
CA HIS A 154 -5.93 -11.15 -5.43
C HIS A 154 -5.30 -11.81 -4.21
N VAL A 155 -5.63 -11.33 -3.02
CA VAL A 155 -5.26 -11.98 -1.77
C VAL A 155 -6.36 -12.98 -1.42
N PHE A 156 -6.04 -14.26 -1.55
CA PHE A 156 -6.93 -15.36 -1.13
C PHE A 156 -6.63 -15.70 0.33
N ASP A 157 -7.27 -14.97 1.22
CA ASP A 157 -7.35 -15.32 2.63
C ASP A 157 -8.80 -15.67 3.02
N GLN A 158 -9.10 -15.74 4.30
CA GLN A 158 -10.46 -15.98 4.78
C GLN A 158 -11.40 -14.76 4.61
N GLY A 159 -10.95 -13.71 3.89
CA GLY A 159 -11.65 -12.45 3.71
C GLY A 159 -11.29 -11.41 4.76
N ASP A 160 -10.22 -11.63 5.51
CA ASP A 160 -9.81 -10.78 6.60
C ASP A 160 -8.92 -9.61 6.14
N PHE A 161 -8.38 -9.69 4.92
CA PHE A 161 -7.57 -8.62 4.35
C PHE A 161 -8.44 -7.57 3.64
N LEU A 162 -8.75 -6.48 4.33
CA LEU A 162 -9.61 -5.38 3.84
C LEU A 162 -8.83 -4.23 3.21
N ALA A 163 -7.50 -4.23 3.35
CA ALA A 163 -6.66 -3.16 2.85
C ALA A 163 -6.52 -3.23 1.31
N PRO A 164 -6.35 -2.09 0.62
CA PRO A 164 -6.10 -2.09 -0.80
C PRO A 164 -4.72 -2.68 -1.14
N VAL A 165 -4.62 -3.27 -2.33
CA VAL A 165 -3.36 -3.61 -2.98
C VAL A 165 -3.18 -2.67 -4.16
N VAL A 166 -2.08 -1.92 -4.19
CA VAL A 166 -1.78 -0.96 -5.25
C VAL A 166 -0.55 -1.40 -6.02
N THR A 167 -0.67 -1.52 -7.34
CA THR A 167 0.46 -1.91 -8.20
C THR A 167 0.65 -0.90 -9.33
N TRP A 168 1.90 -0.72 -9.78
CA TRP A 168 2.20 0.02 -11.00
C TRP A 168 3.39 -0.58 -11.73
N GLY A 169 3.41 -0.34 -13.04
CA GLY A 169 4.49 -0.74 -13.93
C GLY A 169 5.54 0.35 -14.13
N LYS A 170 6.31 0.18 -15.18
CA LYS A 170 7.23 1.20 -15.67
C LYS A 170 6.45 2.40 -16.19
N TYR A 171 6.84 3.61 -15.81
CA TYR A 171 6.33 4.82 -16.46
C TYR A 171 7.11 5.13 -17.74
N GLU A 172 6.44 5.72 -18.71
CA GLU A 172 6.99 6.08 -20.01
C GLU A 172 6.71 7.53 -20.36
N ALA A 173 7.48 8.05 -21.33
CA ALA A 173 7.11 9.29 -21.96
C ALA A 173 5.97 9.04 -22.96
N GLU A 174 5.00 9.95 -23.02
CA GLU A 174 3.94 9.89 -24.02
C GLU A 174 4.54 9.95 -25.43
N GLY A 175 4.23 8.95 -26.26
CA GLY A 175 4.73 8.86 -27.64
C GLY A 175 6.06 8.11 -27.83
N SER A 176 6.56 7.41 -26.83
CA SER A 176 7.75 6.54 -26.94
C SER A 176 7.39 5.07 -27.22
#